data_8e2558ee4265cf46d6c5025b168db8cc
#
_entry.id   8e2558ee4265cf46d6c5025b168db8cc
#
_cell.length_a   1.000
_cell.length_b   1.000
_cell.length_c   1.000
_cell.angle_alpha   90.00
_cell.angle_beta   90.00
_cell.angle_gamma   90.00
#
_symmetry.space_group_name_H-M   'P 1'
#
loop_
_entity.id
_entity.type
_entity.pdbx_description
1 polymer ?
#
loop_
_entity_poly.entity_id
_entity_poly.type
_entity_poly.pdbx_seq_one_letter_code
_entity_poly.pdbx_strand_id
1 'polypeptide(L)'
;MDEEIDAWISQLQSAHSEDARADAAEELGEFGGAPALAALIEALSDPSGTVRVSAALALGELRAASASSALQGFLTNPQPNLRGAAAVALGQIGGPNMSSVLLPLENDPSAAVRGAAAWALGTLADPSAYDALTRLQSDPDLDVADAAQEALVRLRKSLR
;
A
#
# COMPACT_ATOMS: atom_id res chain seq x y z
N MET A 1 -26.45 -4.66 -4.84
CA MET A 1 -25.20 -3.87 -4.79
C MET A 1 -25.10 -3.08 -3.51
N ASP A 2 -26.02 -2.17 -3.18
CA ASP A 2 -25.98 -1.41 -1.91
C ASP A 2 -26.14 -2.35 -0.69
N GLU A 3 -27.04 -3.34 -0.74
CA GLU A 3 -27.23 -4.34 0.33
C GLU A 3 -25.99 -5.22 0.57
N GLU A 4 -25.22 -5.53 -0.47
CA GLU A 4 -23.99 -6.29 -0.35
C GLU A 4 -22.87 -5.46 0.30
N ILE A 5 -22.74 -4.21 -0.11
CA ILE A 5 -21.78 -3.28 0.52
C ILE A 5 -22.11 -3.08 2.01
N ASP A 6 -23.39 -2.90 2.34
CA ASP A 6 -23.84 -2.75 3.73
C ASP A 6 -23.56 -4.02 4.57
N ALA A 7 -23.69 -5.20 3.96
CA ALA A 7 -23.36 -6.47 4.60
C ALA A 7 -21.85 -6.57 4.91
N TRP A 8 -21.00 -6.23 3.94
CA TRP A 8 -19.55 -6.23 4.13
C TRP A 8 -19.09 -5.18 5.13
N ILE A 9 -19.68 -3.99 5.12
CA ILE A 9 -19.41 -2.95 6.13
C ILE A 9 -19.76 -3.46 7.52
N SER A 10 -20.94 -4.08 7.68
CA SER A 10 -21.36 -4.67 8.95
C SER A 10 -20.40 -5.76 9.42
N GLN A 11 -19.93 -6.61 8.51
CA GLN A 11 -18.96 -7.66 8.82
C GLN A 11 -17.60 -7.07 9.24
N LEU A 12 -17.09 -6.07 8.52
CA LEU A 12 -15.85 -5.38 8.86
C LEU A 12 -15.92 -4.75 10.27
N GLN A 13 -17.04 -4.15 10.63
CA GLN A 13 -17.20 -3.44 11.91
C GLN A 13 -17.51 -4.35 13.10
N SER A 14 -18.16 -5.50 12.88
CA SER A 14 -18.75 -6.27 13.98
C SER A 14 -18.29 -7.73 14.09
N ALA A 15 -17.64 -8.30 13.07
CA ALA A 15 -17.21 -9.69 13.12
C ALA A 15 -16.15 -9.92 14.21
N HIS A 16 -16.32 -11.00 14.99
CA HIS A 16 -15.39 -11.36 16.06
C HIS A 16 -14.07 -11.92 15.50
N SER A 17 -14.12 -12.60 14.34
CA SER A 17 -12.93 -13.12 13.66
C SER A 17 -12.20 -12.01 12.93
N GLU A 18 -10.88 -11.92 13.13
CA GLU A 18 -10.04 -10.99 12.37
C GLU A 18 -9.98 -11.38 10.89
N ASP A 19 -10.01 -12.69 10.57
CA ASP A 19 -10.02 -13.15 9.19
C ASP A 19 -11.30 -12.68 8.48
N ALA A 20 -12.47 -12.80 9.13
CA ALA A 20 -13.72 -12.32 8.57
C ALA A 20 -13.73 -10.79 8.37
N ARG A 21 -13.09 -10.02 9.25
CA ARG A 21 -12.95 -8.57 9.06
C ARG A 21 -11.96 -8.25 7.94
N ALA A 22 -10.86 -9.00 7.83
CA ALA A 22 -9.88 -8.82 6.76
C ALA A 22 -10.50 -9.12 5.38
N ASP A 23 -11.23 -10.24 5.26
CA ASP A 23 -11.97 -10.61 4.04
C ASP A 23 -12.96 -9.50 3.65
N ALA A 24 -13.69 -8.97 4.63
CA ALA A 24 -14.62 -7.87 4.38
C ALA A 24 -13.94 -6.59 3.90
N ALA A 25 -12.73 -6.31 4.37
CA ALA A 25 -11.95 -5.16 3.89
C ALA A 25 -11.51 -5.36 2.43
N GLU A 26 -11.11 -6.56 2.03
CA GLU A 26 -10.73 -6.90 0.66
C GLU A 26 -11.93 -6.78 -0.28
N GLU A 27 -13.07 -7.37 0.07
CA GLU A 27 -14.31 -7.26 -0.71
C GLU A 27 -14.75 -5.79 -0.90
N LEU A 28 -14.70 -4.98 0.16
CA LEU A 28 -15.02 -3.56 0.07
C LEU A 28 -14.05 -2.79 -0.85
N GLY A 29 -12.81 -3.25 -0.98
CA GLY A 29 -11.84 -2.75 -1.97
C GLY A 29 -12.28 -2.99 -3.41
N GLU A 30 -12.90 -4.13 -3.69
CA GLU A 30 -13.42 -4.46 -5.03
C GLU A 30 -14.68 -3.68 -5.38
N PHE A 31 -15.61 -3.55 -4.42
CA PHE A 31 -16.87 -2.82 -4.64
C PHE A 31 -16.67 -1.31 -4.77
N GLY A 32 -15.84 -0.72 -3.93
CA GLY A 32 -15.61 0.71 -3.90
C GLY A 32 -16.80 1.54 -3.43
N GLY A 33 -16.76 2.83 -3.77
CA GLY A 33 -17.82 3.77 -3.39
C GLY A 33 -17.58 4.45 -2.03
N ALA A 34 -18.33 5.52 -1.77
CA ALA A 34 -18.11 6.35 -0.58
C ALA A 34 -18.36 5.61 0.76
N PRO A 35 -19.36 4.74 0.90
CA PRO A 35 -19.56 3.98 2.13
C PRO A 35 -18.42 3.00 2.41
N ALA A 36 -17.98 2.23 1.38
CA ALA A 36 -16.85 1.32 1.49
C ALA A 36 -15.56 2.07 1.89
N LEU A 37 -15.30 3.19 1.24
CA LEU A 37 -14.14 4.03 1.51
C LEU A 37 -14.11 4.52 2.98
N ALA A 38 -15.24 4.96 3.50
CA ALA A 38 -15.35 5.41 4.89
C ALA A 38 -15.07 4.28 5.88
N ALA A 39 -15.66 3.09 5.65
CA ALA A 39 -15.45 1.92 6.49
C ALA A 39 -13.99 1.43 6.46
N LEU A 40 -13.35 1.44 5.29
CA LEU A 40 -11.94 1.07 5.13
C LEU A 40 -10.99 2.05 5.84
N ILE A 41 -11.29 3.35 5.81
CA ILE A 41 -10.49 4.35 6.55
C ILE A 41 -10.60 4.10 8.06
N GLU A 42 -11.79 3.77 8.56
CA GLU A 42 -12.01 3.41 9.98
C GLU A 42 -11.23 2.13 10.33
N ALA A 43 -11.23 1.13 9.45
CA ALA A 43 -10.53 -0.14 9.63
C ALA A 43 -8.99 0.00 9.71
N LEU A 44 -8.41 1.11 9.31
CA LEU A 44 -6.99 1.41 9.57
C LEU A 44 -6.66 1.51 11.08
N SER A 45 -7.67 1.61 11.92
CA SER A 45 -7.55 1.60 13.39
C SER A 45 -7.97 0.27 14.03
N ASP A 46 -8.23 -0.77 13.24
CA ASP A 46 -8.59 -2.10 13.78
C ASP A 46 -7.49 -2.64 14.71
N PRO A 47 -7.84 -3.31 15.81
CA PRO A 47 -6.87 -3.93 16.72
C PRO A 47 -5.99 -4.98 16.03
N SER A 48 -6.50 -5.68 15.02
CA SER A 48 -5.74 -6.67 14.23
C SER A 48 -4.84 -6.01 13.19
N GLY A 49 -3.56 -6.40 13.19
CA GLY A 49 -2.61 -6.00 12.15
C GLY A 49 -3.01 -6.49 10.76
N THR A 50 -3.61 -7.68 10.68
CA THR A 50 -4.09 -8.29 9.43
C THR A 50 -5.19 -7.42 8.80
N VAL A 51 -6.17 -7.02 9.58
CA VAL A 51 -7.28 -6.15 9.11
C VAL A 51 -6.73 -4.80 8.63
N ARG A 52 -5.79 -4.19 9.40
CA ARG A 52 -5.16 -2.93 8.97
C ARG A 52 -4.40 -3.06 7.65
N VAL A 53 -3.73 -4.21 7.41
CA VAL A 53 -3.04 -4.48 6.13
C VAL A 53 -4.04 -4.60 5.00
N SER A 54 -5.10 -5.43 5.14
CA SER A 54 -6.15 -5.56 4.11
C SER A 54 -6.82 -4.21 3.81
N ALA A 55 -7.17 -3.44 4.84
CA ALA A 55 -7.74 -2.10 4.66
C ALA A 55 -6.79 -1.13 3.93
N ALA A 56 -5.48 -1.16 4.26
CA ALA A 56 -4.49 -0.31 3.59
C ALA A 56 -4.36 -0.66 2.09
N LEU A 57 -4.31 -1.94 1.75
CA LEU A 57 -4.22 -2.40 0.36
C LEU A 57 -5.50 -2.04 -0.42
N ALA A 58 -6.67 -2.31 0.15
CA ALA A 58 -7.96 -1.94 -0.45
C ALA A 58 -8.06 -0.43 -0.73
N LEU A 59 -7.62 0.41 0.20
CA LEU A 59 -7.57 1.87 0.00
C LEU A 59 -6.60 2.29 -1.11
N GLY A 60 -5.52 1.54 -1.29
CA GLY A 60 -4.58 1.73 -2.40
C GLY A 60 -5.23 1.40 -3.74
N GLU A 61 -5.92 0.27 -3.85
CA GLU A 61 -6.64 -0.17 -5.05
C GLU A 61 -7.72 0.82 -5.46
N LEU A 62 -8.46 1.35 -4.50
CA LEU A 62 -9.44 2.42 -4.69
C LEU A 62 -8.80 3.80 -4.97
N ARG A 63 -7.48 3.91 -4.93
CA ARG A 63 -6.75 5.19 -5.07
C ARG A 63 -7.29 6.29 -4.15
N ALA A 64 -7.57 5.92 -2.91
CA ALA A 64 -8.22 6.74 -1.90
C ALA A 64 -7.30 7.87 -1.39
N ALA A 65 -7.27 9.00 -2.06
CA ALA A 65 -6.43 10.14 -1.69
C ALA A 65 -6.68 10.63 -0.26
N SER A 66 -7.91 10.49 0.24
CA SER A 66 -8.28 10.83 1.62
C SER A 66 -7.58 9.98 2.69
N ALA A 67 -7.11 8.78 2.34
CA ALA A 67 -6.38 7.88 3.22
C ALA A 67 -4.86 8.17 3.27
N SER A 68 -4.32 8.98 2.36
CA SER A 68 -2.88 9.20 2.22
C SER A 68 -2.19 9.59 3.52
N SER A 69 -2.77 10.49 4.30
CA SER A 69 -2.15 10.94 5.56
C SER A 69 -2.08 9.81 6.61
N ALA A 70 -3.14 9.02 6.75
CA ALA A 70 -3.17 7.88 7.66
C ALA A 70 -2.17 6.80 7.22
N LEU A 71 -2.11 6.50 5.94
CA LEU A 71 -1.17 5.51 5.38
C LEU A 71 0.29 5.95 5.54
N GLN A 72 0.61 7.24 5.40
CA GLN A 72 1.96 7.75 5.67
C GLN A 72 2.38 7.48 7.13
N GLY A 73 1.46 7.56 8.09
CA GLY A 73 1.74 7.21 9.48
C GLY A 73 2.16 5.76 9.68
N PHE A 74 1.79 4.85 8.78
CA PHE A 74 2.18 3.44 8.84
C PHE A 74 3.58 3.15 8.30
N LEU A 75 4.22 4.06 7.58
CA LEU A 75 5.56 3.85 7.02
C LEU A 75 6.65 3.69 8.09
N THR A 76 6.37 4.09 9.32
CA THR A 76 7.27 3.90 10.48
C THR A 76 6.75 2.88 11.49
N ASN A 77 5.72 2.10 11.14
CA ASN A 77 5.12 1.12 12.04
C ASN A 77 6.13 0.01 12.38
N PRO A 78 6.18 -0.50 13.63
CA PRO A 78 7.01 -1.63 14.01
C PRO A 78 6.81 -2.88 13.16
N GLN A 79 5.59 -3.13 12.67
CA GLN A 79 5.25 -4.29 11.87
C GLN A 79 5.63 -4.08 10.39
N PRO A 80 6.57 -4.86 9.83
CA PRO A 80 7.03 -4.68 8.46
C PRO A 80 5.91 -4.89 7.43
N ASN A 81 4.97 -5.81 7.67
CA ASN A 81 3.85 -6.04 6.78
C ASN A 81 2.98 -4.77 6.60
N LEU A 82 2.77 -4.03 7.67
CA LEU A 82 1.99 -2.79 7.60
C LEU A 82 2.77 -1.65 6.92
N ARG A 83 4.10 -1.57 7.14
CA ARG A 83 4.94 -0.62 6.38
C ARG A 83 4.91 -0.92 4.88
N GLY A 84 5.04 -2.20 4.52
CA GLY A 84 4.98 -2.64 3.12
C GLY A 84 3.64 -2.37 2.45
N ALA A 85 2.54 -2.73 3.12
CA ALA A 85 1.19 -2.45 2.63
C ALA A 85 0.94 -0.95 2.42
N ALA A 86 1.38 -0.12 3.38
CA ALA A 86 1.29 1.34 3.25
C ALA A 86 2.10 1.87 2.07
N ALA A 87 3.32 1.34 1.83
CA ALA A 87 4.14 1.74 0.70
C ALA A 87 3.46 1.40 -0.64
N VAL A 88 2.91 0.19 -0.77
CA VAL A 88 2.15 -0.23 -1.95
C VAL A 88 0.94 0.68 -2.17
N ALA A 89 0.12 0.87 -1.16
CA ALA A 89 -1.08 1.70 -1.23
C ALA A 89 -0.75 3.15 -1.63
N LEU A 90 0.26 3.75 -1.02
CA LEU A 90 0.69 5.10 -1.35
C LEU A 90 1.26 5.20 -2.78
N GLY A 91 1.95 4.17 -3.26
CA GLY A 91 2.38 4.08 -4.65
C GLY A 91 1.20 4.06 -5.64
N GLN A 92 0.12 3.36 -5.30
CA GLN A 92 -1.12 3.29 -6.10
C GLN A 92 -1.92 4.60 -6.06
N ILE A 93 -2.02 5.21 -4.87
CA ILE A 93 -2.73 6.49 -4.69
C ILE A 93 -1.99 7.61 -5.44
N GLY A 94 -0.68 7.62 -5.36
CA GLY A 94 0.13 8.67 -5.97
C GLY A 94 -0.01 10.01 -5.25
N GLY A 95 0.28 11.08 -6.00
CA GLY A 95 0.18 12.45 -5.52
C GLY A 95 1.52 13.17 -5.47
N PRO A 96 1.50 14.49 -5.25
CA PRO A 96 2.70 15.30 -5.26
C PRO A 96 3.66 14.87 -4.13
N ASN A 97 4.95 14.81 -4.45
CA ASN A 97 6.03 14.45 -3.53
C ASN A 97 5.96 13.02 -2.93
N MET A 98 5.08 12.15 -3.44
CA MET A 98 4.93 10.80 -2.89
C MET A 98 6.24 9.99 -3.01
N SER A 99 6.99 10.16 -4.09
CA SER A 99 8.32 9.54 -4.23
C SER A 99 9.25 9.92 -3.08
N SER A 100 9.30 11.19 -2.71
CA SER A 100 10.12 11.66 -1.59
C SER A 100 9.72 11.04 -0.24
N VAL A 101 8.43 10.75 -0.07
CA VAL A 101 7.89 10.09 1.14
C VAL A 101 8.33 8.62 1.19
N LEU A 102 8.40 7.94 0.04
CA LEU A 102 8.71 6.51 -0.05
C LEU A 102 10.22 6.21 -0.14
N LEU A 103 11.04 7.15 -0.64
CA LEU A 103 12.48 6.97 -0.81
C LEU A 103 13.21 6.42 0.42
N PRO A 104 12.93 6.88 1.67
CA PRO A 104 13.62 6.36 2.85
C PRO A 104 13.48 4.85 3.05
N LEU A 105 12.42 4.22 2.51
CA LEU A 105 12.18 2.79 2.64
C LEU A 105 13.16 1.93 1.82
N GLU A 106 13.99 2.50 0.96
CA GLU A 106 15.08 1.77 0.31
C GLU A 106 16.06 1.17 1.30
N ASN A 107 16.13 1.73 2.52
CA ASN A 107 17.00 1.30 3.61
C ASN A 107 16.24 0.54 4.72
N ASP A 108 15.00 0.12 4.48
CA ASP A 108 14.23 -0.62 5.48
C ASP A 108 14.93 -1.94 5.84
N PRO A 109 14.99 -2.33 7.14
CA PRO A 109 15.56 -3.59 7.55
C PRO A 109 14.89 -4.82 6.95
N SER A 110 13.60 -4.72 6.59
CA SER A 110 12.84 -5.79 5.95
C SER A 110 13.00 -5.75 4.43
N ALA A 111 13.47 -6.85 3.84
CA ALA A 111 13.52 -7.00 2.38
C ALA A 111 12.14 -6.82 1.74
N ALA A 112 11.09 -7.37 2.34
CA ALA A 112 9.72 -7.21 1.85
C ALA A 112 9.30 -5.73 1.76
N VAL A 113 9.71 -4.89 2.71
CA VAL A 113 9.41 -3.45 2.68
C VAL A 113 10.23 -2.74 1.62
N ARG A 114 11.53 -3.09 1.45
CA ARG A 114 12.36 -2.53 0.37
C ARG A 114 11.80 -2.88 -1.01
N GLY A 115 11.34 -4.14 -1.19
CA GLY A 115 10.68 -4.58 -2.42
C GLY A 115 9.38 -3.83 -2.70
N ALA A 116 8.54 -3.65 -1.68
CA ALA A 116 7.32 -2.85 -1.77
C ALA A 116 7.62 -1.39 -2.16
N ALA A 117 8.67 -0.80 -1.58
CA ALA A 117 9.12 0.54 -1.92
C ALA A 117 9.61 0.63 -3.38
N ALA A 118 10.38 -0.34 -3.85
CA ALA A 118 10.84 -0.40 -5.23
C ALA A 118 9.65 -0.47 -6.21
N TRP A 119 8.69 -1.33 -5.92
CA TRP A 119 7.46 -1.44 -6.71
C TRP A 119 6.66 -0.13 -6.73
N ALA A 120 6.47 0.49 -5.58
CA ALA A 120 5.72 1.74 -5.43
C ALA A 120 6.40 2.90 -6.17
N LEU A 121 7.71 3.05 -6.03
CA LEU A 121 8.50 4.06 -6.75
C LEU A 121 8.45 3.85 -8.26
N GLY A 122 8.48 2.60 -8.73
CA GLY A 122 8.30 2.28 -10.14
C GLY A 122 6.90 2.58 -10.66
N THR A 123 5.88 2.45 -9.81
CA THR A 123 4.48 2.76 -10.14
C THR A 123 4.25 4.27 -10.25
N LEU A 124 4.88 5.05 -9.38
CA LEU A 124 4.85 6.52 -9.44
C LEU A 124 5.56 7.07 -10.69
N ALA A 125 6.50 6.33 -11.22
CA ALA A 125 7.28 6.69 -12.41
C ALA A 125 7.93 8.08 -12.32
N ASP A 126 8.33 8.49 -11.12
CA ASP A 126 8.99 9.77 -10.86
C ASP A 126 10.51 9.64 -11.05
N PRO A 127 11.13 10.48 -11.91
CA PRO A 127 12.58 10.45 -12.16
C PRO A 127 13.45 10.55 -10.91
N SER A 128 12.97 11.18 -9.85
CA SER A 128 13.70 11.32 -8.57
C SER A 128 14.01 9.96 -7.91
N ALA A 129 13.27 8.90 -8.26
CA ALA A 129 13.50 7.55 -7.75
C ALA A 129 14.64 6.79 -8.46
N TYR A 130 15.20 7.31 -9.57
CA TYR A 130 16.15 6.58 -10.41
C TYR A 130 17.37 6.08 -9.64
N ASP A 131 17.98 6.94 -8.82
CA ASP A 131 19.21 6.58 -8.09
C ASP A 131 18.93 5.54 -6.98
N ALA A 132 17.81 5.67 -6.26
CA ALA A 132 17.39 4.70 -5.25
C ALA A 132 17.12 3.33 -5.87
N LEU A 133 16.38 3.29 -6.97
CA LEU A 133 16.09 2.05 -7.70
C LEU A 133 17.36 1.42 -8.27
N THR A 134 18.33 2.23 -8.71
CA THR A 134 19.63 1.73 -9.19
C THR A 134 20.43 1.09 -8.05
N ARG A 135 20.40 1.64 -6.84
CA ARG A 135 21.02 1.01 -5.66
C ARG A 135 20.33 -0.30 -5.31
N LEU A 136 19.01 -0.33 -5.31
CA LEU A 136 18.23 -1.53 -5.00
C LEU A 136 18.42 -2.68 -6.00
N GLN A 137 18.88 -2.43 -7.23
CA GLN A 137 19.29 -3.51 -8.16
C GLN A 137 20.44 -4.38 -7.63
N SER A 138 21.20 -3.87 -6.66
CA SER A 138 22.29 -4.60 -6.00
C SER A 138 21.91 -5.05 -4.59
N ASP A 139 20.61 -5.08 -4.26
CA ASP A 139 20.14 -5.58 -2.99
C ASP A 139 20.54 -7.05 -2.78
N PRO A 140 20.96 -7.45 -1.56
CA PRO A 140 21.29 -8.85 -1.27
C PRO A 140 20.08 -9.79 -1.39
N ASP A 141 18.86 -9.28 -1.31
CA ASP A 141 17.64 -10.03 -1.55
C ASP A 141 17.27 -9.94 -3.04
N LEU A 142 17.15 -11.10 -3.68
CA LEU A 142 16.92 -11.18 -5.13
C LEU A 142 15.54 -10.65 -5.54
N ASP A 143 14.53 -10.84 -4.71
CA ASP A 143 13.17 -10.35 -5.00
C ASP A 143 13.14 -8.80 -4.99
N VAL A 144 13.92 -8.18 -4.11
CA VAL A 144 14.11 -6.72 -4.09
C VAL A 144 14.85 -6.24 -5.34
N ALA A 145 15.93 -6.92 -5.72
CA ALA A 145 16.70 -6.58 -6.91
C ALA A 145 15.85 -6.68 -8.19
N ASP A 146 15.04 -7.73 -8.31
CA ASP A 146 14.13 -7.93 -9.43
C ASP A 146 13.02 -6.86 -9.45
N ALA A 147 12.41 -6.54 -8.31
CA ALA A 147 11.44 -5.47 -8.21
C ALA A 147 12.01 -4.10 -8.64
N ALA A 148 13.24 -3.81 -8.24
CA ALA A 148 13.94 -2.59 -8.64
C ALA A 148 14.25 -2.55 -10.14
N GLN A 149 14.64 -3.69 -10.73
CA GLN A 149 14.85 -3.81 -12.16
C GLN A 149 13.58 -3.52 -12.96
N GLU A 150 12.45 -4.12 -12.55
CA GLU A 150 11.15 -3.87 -13.18
C GLU A 150 10.73 -2.41 -13.03
N ALA A 151 10.91 -1.82 -11.86
CA ALA A 151 10.60 -0.43 -11.58
C ALA A 151 11.38 0.52 -12.50
N LEU A 152 12.68 0.27 -12.71
CA LEU A 152 13.51 1.04 -13.63
C LEU A 152 13.07 0.89 -15.09
N VAL A 153 12.58 -0.28 -15.50
CA VAL A 153 12.00 -0.46 -16.84
C VAL A 153 10.75 0.39 -17.01
N ARG A 154 9.86 0.42 -16.01
CA ARG A 154 8.65 1.27 -16.03
C ARG A 154 9.03 2.76 -16.09
N LEU A 155 9.96 3.19 -15.24
CA LEU A 155 10.43 4.56 -15.18
C LEU A 155 11.00 5.03 -16.52
N ARG A 156 11.84 4.22 -17.18
CA ARG A 156 12.40 4.54 -18.51
C ARG A 156 11.36 4.64 -19.61
N LYS A 157 10.26 3.89 -19.51
CA LYS A 157 9.14 3.97 -20.47
C LYS A 157 8.33 5.25 -20.30
N SER A 158 8.18 5.75 -19.08
CA SER A 158 7.44 6.99 -18.80
C SER A 158 8.19 8.25 -19.23
N LEU A 159 9.51 8.17 -19.43
CA LEU A 159 10.36 9.30 -19.85
C LEU A 159 10.49 9.45 -21.37
N ARG A 160 9.88 8.56 -22.15
CA ARG A 160 9.88 8.59 -23.63
C ARG A 160 8.63 9.22 -24.19
#